data_72fbbe678c318709b4b57397fd7c6e84
#
_entry.id   72fbbe678c318709b4b57397fd7c6e84
#
_cell.length_a   1.000
_cell.length_b   1.000
_cell.length_c   1.000
_cell.angle_alpha   90.00
_cell.angle_beta   90.00
_cell.angle_gamma   90.00
#
_symmetry.space_group_name_H-M   'P 1'
#
loop_
_entity.id
_entity.type
_entity.pdbx_description
1 polymer ?
#
loop_
_entity_poly.entity_id
_entity_poly.type
_entity_poly.pdbx_seq_one_letter_code
_entity_poly.pdbx_strand_id
1 'polypeptide(L)'
;MSLEPDLVAALGSVSTATATTILLKKGLRNVWMRGTRAVRPEAPRVVGRAFTLRFIPAREDLATPESWSSPKSTRAAIEAMPAGAIAVVDAMGVTDAGIFGDILCARIAKRGVAALVTDGVVRDIAGVLGTGLPVWCQGAAAPPSVAGLTFVGWQEPIACGGVAVLPDDVVIADRDGAVVIPAALVDHVAAAAPEQEQLEAWIMQEVENGVALPGLYPPNDATKARYAASRNRDK
;
A
#
# COMPACT_ATOMS: atom_id res chain seq x y z
N MET A 1 -7.91 -0.83 -14.85
CA MET A 1 -9.29 -0.35 -14.55
C MET A 1 -9.33 0.12 -13.10
N SER A 2 -10.07 1.19 -12.77
CA SER A 2 -10.29 1.60 -11.37
C SER A 2 -11.03 0.51 -10.60
N LEU A 3 -10.88 0.52 -9.26
CA LEU A 3 -11.75 -0.28 -8.39
C LEU A 3 -13.17 0.30 -8.42
N GLU A 4 -14.16 -0.58 -8.27
CA GLU A 4 -15.54 -0.16 -8.08
C GLU A 4 -15.68 0.68 -6.79
N PRO A 5 -16.49 1.75 -6.79
CA PRO A 5 -16.61 2.64 -5.63
C PRO A 5 -16.99 1.93 -4.34
N ASP A 6 -17.85 0.93 -4.39
CA ASP A 6 -18.27 0.14 -3.22
C ASP A 6 -17.11 -0.67 -2.64
N LEU A 7 -16.24 -1.23 -3.48
CA LEU A 7 -15.02 -1.92 -3.04
C LEU A 7 -14.02 -0.94 -2.40
N VAL A 8 -13.86 0.25 -2.99
CA VAL A 8 -13.00 1.30 -2.41
C VAL A 8 -13.52 1.70 -1.03
N ALA A 9 -14.83 1.89 -0.88
CA ALA A 9 -15.45 2.25 0.41
C ALA A 9 -15.29 1.12 1.45
N ALA A 10 -15.58 -0.12 1.07
CA ALA A 10 -15.44 -1.28 1.96
C ALA A 10 -14.00 -1.47 2.43
N LEU A 11 -13.04 -1.51 1.50
CA LEU A 11 -11.63 -1.69 1.82
C LEU A 11 -11.00 -0.46 2.49
N GLY A 12 -11.52 0.74 2.22
CA GLY A 12 -11.10 1.99 2.85
C GLY A 12 -11.40 2.04 4.36
N SER A 13 -12.37 1.25 4.83
CA SER A 13 -12.68 1.11 6.26
C SER A 13 -11.77 0.09 6.98
N VAL A 14 -10.99 -0.69 6.24
CA VAL A 14 -10.19 -1.83 6.75
C VAL A 14 -8.76 -1.40 7.06
N SER A 15 -8.26 -1.72 8.26
CA SER A 15 -6.86 -1.53 8.60
C SER A 15 -5.95 -2.54 7.88
N THR A 16 -4.69 -2.16 7.64
CA THR A 16 -3.69 -3.10 7.11
C THR A 16 -3.50 -4.29 8.06
N ALA A 17 -3.62 -4.08 9.38
CA ALA A 17 -3.56 -5.14 10.39
C ALA A 17 -4.71 -6.16 10.22
N THR A 18 -5.94 -5.69 10.07
CA THR A 18 -7.10 -6.56 9.82
C THR A 18 -6.97 -7.30 8.48
N ALA A 19 -6.55 -6.60 7.42
CA ALA A 19 -6.32 -7.23 6.11
C ALA A 19 -5.29 -8.37 6.20
N THR A 20 -4.15 -8.16 6.88
CA THR A 20 -3.15 -9.23 7.08
C THR A 20 -3.70 -10.42 7.86
N THR A 21 -4.52 -10.18 8.88
CA THR A 21 -5.17 -11.23 9.68
C THR A 21 -6.12 -12.09 8.84
N ILE A 22 -6.92 -11.47 7.97
CA ILE A 22 -7.83 -12.18 7.08
C ILE A 22 -7.05 -13.00 6.05
N LEU A 23 -6.03 -12.40 5.43
CA LEU A 23 -5.18 -13.08 4.45
C LEU A 23 -4.39 -14.24 5.08
N LEU A 24 -3.94 -14.09 6.34
CA LEU A 24 -3.29 -15.16 7.09
C LEU A 24 -4.23 -16.38 7.26
N LYS A 25 -5.52 -16.15 7.56
CA LYS A 25 -6.53 -17.22 7.64
C LYS A 25 -6.73 -17.93 6.29
N LYS A 26 -6.37 -17.30 5.17
CA LYS A 26 -6.32 -17.88 3.82
C LYS A 26 -4.99 -18.53 3.45
N GLY A 27 -4.04 -18.58 4.39
CA GLY A 27 -2.71 -19.17 4.19
C GLY A 27 -1.67 -18.20 3.61
N LEU A 28 -2.02 -16.92 3.41
CA LEU A 28 -1.12 -15.89 2.88
C LEU A 28 -0.41 -15.15 4.04
N ARG A 29 0.90 -15.30 4.15
CA ARG A 29 1.71 -14.76 5.25
C ARG A 29 2.58 -13.57 4.82
N ASN A 30 2.97 -13.52 3.55
CA ASN A 30 3.88 -12.54 3.02
C ASN A 30 3.13 -11.54 2.13
N VAL A 31 2.37 -10.64 2.74
CA VAL A 31 1.50 -9.66 2.08
C VAL A 31 1.78 -8.21 2.50
N TRP A 32 2.57 -8.00 3.56
CA TRP A 32 2.98 -6.69 4.04
C TRP A 32 4.35 -6.31 3.46
N MET A 33 4.39 -5.22 2.71
CA MET A 33 5.61 -4.72 2.05
C MET A 33 6.53 -4.04 3.07
N ARG A 34 7.68 -4.64 3.34
CA ARG A 34 8.67 -4.14 4.30
C ARG A 34 9.26 -2.82 3.84
N GLY A 35 9.52 -1.93 4.79
CA GLY A 35 10.13 -0.63 4.51
C GLY A 35 9.15 0.45 4.02
N THR A 36 7.92 0.09 3.68
CA THR A 36 6.90 1.05 3.24
C THR A 36 6.30 1.77 4.45
N ARG A 37 6.83 2.95 4.77
CA ARG A 37 6.36 3.80 5.87
C ARG A 37 5.73 5.05 5.32
N ALA A 38 4.60 5.48 5.90
CA ALA A 38 3.98 6.74 5.55
C ALA A 38 4.95 7.90 5.81
N VAL A 39 5.23 8.69 4.79
CA VAL A 39 6.10 9.88 4.92
C VAL A 39 5.43 10.96 5.78
N ARG A 40 4.10 11.05 5.72
CA ARG A 40 3.28 11.87 6.63
C ARG A 40 2.63 10.98 7.67
N PRO A 41 2.84 11.24 8.98
CA PRO A 41 2.19 10.47 10.05
C PRO A 41 0.65 10.46 9.97
N GLU A 42 0.08 11.56 9.47
CA GLU A 42 -1.37 11.77 9.29
C GLU A 42 -1.87 11.38 7.89
N ALA A 43 -1.07 10.65 7.12
CA ALA A 43 -1.51 10.20 5.81
C ALA A 43 -2.83 9.41 5.93
N PRO A 44 -3.83 9.72 5.10
CA PRO A 44 -5.07 8.97 5.09
C PRO A 44 -4.81 7.54 4.63
N ARG A 45 -5.67 6.61 5.06
CA ARG A 45 -5.70 5.28 4.46
C ARG A 45 -6.04 5.40 2.99
N VAL A 46 -5.32 4.67 2.15
CA VAL A 46 -5.53 4.64 0.71
C VAL A 46 -5.74 3.22 0.23
N VAL A 47 -6.57 3.10 -0.80
CA VAL A 47 -6.88 1.82 -1.46
C VAL A 47 -6.82 2.04 -2.96
N GLY A 48 -6.21 1.12 -3.69
CA GLY A 48 -6.16 1.21 -5.14
C GLY A 48 -5.56 -0.05 -5.78
N ARG A 49 -5.74 -0.18 -7.10
CA ARG A 49 -5.05 -1.24 -7.84
C ARG A 49 -3.59 -0.91 -8.00
N ALA A 50 -2.75 -1.92 -7.89
CA ALA A 50 -1.32 -1.81 -8.10
C ALA A 50 -1.00 -1.50 -9.57
N PHE A 51 -0.36 -0.37 -9.80
CA PHE A 51 0.36 -0.09 -11.04
C PHE A 51 1.84 -0.28 -10.75
N THR A 52 2.36 -1.42 -11.17
CA THR A 52 3.71 -1.86 -10.80
C THR A 52 4.78 -1.22 -11.66
N LEU A 53 5.90 -0.82 -11.02
CA LEU A 53 7.11 -0.32 -11.68
C LEU A 53 8.32 -1.11 -11.18
N ARG A 54 9.24 -1.43 -12.09
CA ARG A 54 10.38 -2.27 -11.80
C ARG A 54 11.70 -1.57 -12.08
N PHE A 55 12.57 -1.61 -11.08
CA PHE A 55 13.99 -1.29 -11.23
C PHE A 55 14.84 -2.55 -11.04
N ILE A 56 16.08 -2.49 -11.53
CA ILE A 56 17.16 -3.44 -11.28
C ILE A 56 18.40 -2.66 -10.85
N PRO A 57 19.47 -3.31 -10.34
CA PRO A 57 20.73 -2.65 -10.03
C PRO A 57 21.22 -1.79 -11.18
N ALA A 58 21.86 -0.68 -10.85
CA ALA A 58 22.39 0.23 -11.88
C ALA A 58 23.34 -0.50 -12.84
N ARG A 59 23.07 -0.31 -14.12
CA ARG A 59 24.00 -0.55 -15.19
C ARG A 59 24.35 0.80 -15.81
N GLU A 60 25.57 1.25 -15.61
CA GLU A 60 26.00 2.61 -15.91
C GLU A 60 25.91 2.93 -17.42
N ASP A 61 25.96 1.91 -18.27
CA ASP A 61 25.76 2.03 -19.72
C ASP A 61 24.28 2.25 -20.12
N LEU A 62 23.32 1.91 -19.23
CA LEU A 62 21.87 2.04 -19.44
C LEU A 62 21.25 3.10 -18.54
N ALA A 63 21.75 3.24 -17.31
CA ALA A 63 21.23 4.15 -16.29
C ALA A 63 21.82 5.56 -16.48
N THR A 64 21.53 6.19 -17.61
CA THR A 64 22.03 7.52 -17.96
C THR A 64 20.89 8.55 -17.94
N PRO A 65 21.18 9.87 -17.82
CA PRO A 65 20.16 10.91 -17.91
C PRO A 65 19.36 10.85 -19.23
N GLU A 66 19.98 10.43 -20.34
CA GLU A 66 19.34 10.26 -21.65
C GLU A 66 18.22 9.20 -21.59
N SER A 67 18.35 8.17 -20.74
CA SER A 67 17.35 7.14 -20.55
C SER A 67 15.99 7.68 -20.09
N TRP A 68 15.97 8.87 -19.48
CA TRP A 68 14.74 9.54 -19.04
C TRP A 68 13.83 9.94 -20.19
N SER A 69 14.36 10.11 -21.39
CA SER A 69 13.61 10.42 -22.61
C SER A 69 13.21 9.18 -23.43
N SER A 70 13.58 7.99 -22.94
CA SER A 70 13.22 6.74 -23.60
C SER A 70 11.70 6.51 -23.58
N PRO A 71 11.13 5.91 -24.63
CA PRO A 71 9.75 5.41 -24.60
C PRO A 71 9.48 4.43 -23.46
N LYS A 72 10.52 3.73 -22.97
CA LYS A 72 10.47 2.87 -21.80
C LYS A 72 11.19 3.54 -20.62
N SER A 73 10.60 4.63 -20.12
CA SER A 73 11.15 5.44 -19.01
C SER A 73 10.16 5.55 -17.87
N THR A 74 10.63 6.00 -16.71
CA THR A 74 9.76 6.33 -15.58
C THR A 74 8.72 7.40 -15.92
N ARG A 75 9.06 8.33 -16.82
CA ARG A 75 8.15 9.38 -17.28
C ARG A 75 7.03 8.80 -18.11
N ALA A 76 7.36 7.90 -19.05
CA ALA A 76 6.36 7.20 -19.85
C ALA A 76 5.43 6.33 -18.97
N ALA A 77 6.00 5.65 -17.99
CA ALA A 77 5.22 4.88 -17.02
C ALA A 77 4.24 5.78 -16.24
N ILE A 78 4.69 6.95 -15.76
CA ILE A 78 3.83 7.91 -15.06
C ILE A 78 2.67 8.36 -15.96
N GLU A 79 2.94 8.66 -17.24
CA GLU A 79 1.89 9.04 -18.17
C GLU A 79 0.90 7.91 -18.49
N ALA A 80 1.27 6.66 -18.28
CA ALA A 80 0.39 5.50 -18.46
C ALA A 80 -0.46 5.18 -17.21
N MET A 81 -0.15 5.73 -16.03
CA MET A 81 -0.88 5.42 -14.78
C MET A 81 -2.34 5.86 -14.87
N PRO A 82 -3.31 4.99 -14.56
CA PRO A 82 -4.71 5.40 -14.46
C PRO A 82 -4.98 6.14 -13.14
N ALA A 83 -5.98 7.01 -13.13
CA ALA A 83 -6.46 7.64 -11.91
C ALA A 83 -6.98 6.58 -10.92
N GLY A 84 -6.77 6.82 -9.61
CA GLY A 84 -7.15 5.91 -8.54
C GLY A 84 -6.21 4.70 -8.35
N ALA A 85 -5.21 4.50 -9.23
CA ALA A 85 -4.19 3.47 -9.01
C ALA A 85 -3.23 3.85 -7.88
N ILE A 86 -2.56 2.84 -7.32
CA ILE A 86 -1.40 3.02 -6.45
C ILE A 86 -0.16 2.64 -7.25
N ALA A 87 0.76 3.58 -7.42
CA ALA A 87 2.06 3.30 -8.00
C ALA A 87 2.90 2.48 -7.01
N VAL A 88 3.15 1.20 -7.33
CA VAL A 88 3.97 0.31 -6.50
C VAL A 88 5.32 0.12 -7.19
N VAL A 89 6.39 0.57 -6.55
CA VAL A 89 7.72 0.62 -7.15
C VAL A 89 8.67 -0.33 -6.43
N ASP A 90 9.13 -1.33 -7.15
CA ASP A 90 10.22 -2.22 -6.73
C ASP A 90 11.55 -1.50 -6.97
N ALA A 91 12.16 -1.02 -5.91
CA ALA A 91 13.50 -0.44 -5.89
C ALA A 91 14.51 -1.37 -5.22
N MET A 92 14.17 -2.64 -4.98
CA MET A 92 15.03 -3.65 -4.34
C MET A 92 15.54 -3.23 -2.95
N GLY A 93 14.81 -2.37 -2.25
CA GLY A 93 15.22 -1.84 -0.95
C GLY A 93 16.41 -0.87 -1.00
N VAL A 94 16.77 -0.33 -2.16
CA VAL A 94 17.86 0.65 -2.33
C VAL A 94 17.48 1.97 -1.64
N THR A 95 18.38 2.46 -0.77
CA THR A 95 18.15 3.64 0.08
C THR A 95 19.11 4.80 -0.17
N ASP A 96 20.00 4.69 -1.13
CA ASP A 96 21.02 5.69 -1.49
C ASP A 96 20.74 6.42 -2.82
N ALA A 97 19.65 6.06 -3.51
CA ALA A 97 19.20 6.71 -4.74
C ALA A 97 17.67 6.88 -4.74
N GLY A 98 17.20 8.12 -4.82
CA GLY A 98 15.76 8.44 -4.83
C GLY A 98 15.10 8.10 -6.16
N ILE A 99 14.06 7.26 -6.13
CA ILE A 99 13.35 6.81 -7.34
C ILE A 99 12.63 7.95 -8.06
N PHE A 100 11.97 8.85 -7.29
CA PHE A 100 11.24 10.00 -7.79
C PHE A 100 11.51 11.22 -6.92
N GLY A 101 11.52 12.39 -7.55
CA GLY A 101 11.53 13.69 -6.89
C GLY A 101 10.17 14.38 -6.95
N ASP A 102 10.12 15.61 -6.50
CA ASP A 102 8.93 16.45 -6.38
C ASP A 102 8.17 16.65 -7.70
N ILE A 103 8.89 16.92 -8.82
CA ILE A 103 8.27 17.11 -10.14
C ILE A 103 7.51 15.86 -10.60
N LEU A 104 8.11 14.67 -10.43
CA LEU A 104 7.47 13.42 -10.83
C LEU A 104 6.29 13.09 -9.89
N CYS A 105 6.45 13.30 -8.59
CA CYS A 105 5.37 13.13 -7.61
C CYS A 105 4.21 14.11 -7.85
N ALA A 106 4.50 15.36 -8.20
CA ALA A 106 3.48 16.33 -8.60
C ALA A 106 2.69 15.86 -9.84
N ARG A 107 3.40 15.30 -10.83
CA ARG A 107 2.73 14.75 -12.01
C ARG A 107 1.86 13.55 -11.69
N ILE A 108 2.35 12.62 -10.85
CA ILE A 108 1.59 11.46 -10.35
C ILE A 108 0.30 11.95 -9.65
N ALA A 109 0.42 12.91 -8.73
CA ALA A 109 -0.73 13.51 -8.05
C ALA A 109 -1.72 14.15 -9.05
N LYS A 110 -1.22 14.90 -10.03
CA LYS A 110 -2.04 15.58 -11.04
C LYS A 110 -2.78 14.60 -11.96
N ARG A 111 -2.27 13.40 -12.13
CA ARG A 111 -2.97 12.32 -12.85
C ARG A 111 -4.06 11.64 -12.01
N GLY A 112 -4.22 12.02 -10.75
CA GLY A 112 -5.20 11.42 -9.85
C GLY A 112 -4.80 10.03 -9.32
N VAL A 113 -3.51 9.69 -9.37
CA VAL A 113 -2.99 8.46 -8.75
C VAL A 113 -3.16 8.58 -7.23
N ALA A 114 -3.66 7.54 -6.59
CA ALA A 114 -4.06 7.57 -5.18
C ALA A 114 -2.87 7.65 -4.22
N ALA A 115 -1.76 6.99 -4.55
CA ALA A 115 -0.56 6.97 -3.73
C ALA A 115 0.67 6.47 -4.49
N LEU A 116 1.85 6.71 -3.90
CA LEU A 116 3.12 6.08 -4.25
C LEU A 116 3.55 5.18 -3.09
N VAL A 117 3.86 3.94 -3.38
CA VAL A 117 4.39 2.93 -2.44
C VAL A 117 5.68 2.36 -3.00
N THR A 118 6.76 2.36 -2.22
CA THR A 118 8.05 1.79 -2.64
C THR A 118 8.83 1.23 -1.45
N ASP A 119 9.58 0.20 -1.68
CA ASP A 119 10.60 -0.31 -0.77
C ASP A 119 11.94 0.43 -0.88
N GLY A 120 12.02 1.47 -1.71
CA GLY A 120 13.14 2.38 -1.81
C GLY A 120 12.89 3.72 -1.11
N VAL A 121 13.55 4.76 -1.60
CA VAL A 121 13.46 6.13 -1.09
C VAL A 121 13.07 7.11 -2.20
N VAL A 122 12.57 8.28 -1.79
CA VAL A 122 12.33 9.42 -2.69
C VAL A 122 13.45 10.44 -2.57
N ARG A 123 13.50 11.44 -3.45
CA ARG A 123 14.35 12.63 -3.31
C ARG A 123 13.50 13.90 -3.20
N ASP A 124 14.13 15.03 -2.89
CA ASP A 124 13.44 16.33 -2.78
C ASP A 124 12.23 16.27 -1.82
N ILE A 125 12.43 15.65 -0.65
CA ILE A 125 11.35 15.25 0.29
C ILE A 125 10.41 16.42 0.67
N ALA A 126 10.94 17.62 0.85
CA ALA A 126 10.13 18.80 1.17
C ALA A 126 9.17 19.14 0.01
N GLY A 127 9.67 19.08 -1.23
CA GLY A 127 8.86 19.26 -2.43
C GLY A 127 7.84 18.15 -2.60
N VAL A 128 8.23 16.89 -2.40
CA VAL A 128 7.33 15.72 -2.44
C VAL A 128 6.17 15.89 -1.46
N LEU A 129 6.45 16.30 -0.22
CA LEU A 129 5.43 16.64 0.76
C LEU A 129 4.50 17.76 0.28
N GLY A 130 5.04 18.75 -0.42
CA GLY A 130 4.27 19.86 -1.01
C GLY A 130 3.28 19.45 -2.09
N THR A 131 3.47 18.31 -2.75
CA THR A 131 2.57 17.83 -3.84
C THR A 131 1.21 17.36 -3.35
N GLY A 132 1.09 16.99 -2.08
CA GLY A 132 -0.11 16.37 -1.53
C GLY A 132 -0.27 14.88 -1.86
N LEU A 133 0.59 14.29 -2.70
CA LEU A 133 0.58 12.85 -2.97
C LEU A 133 0.88 12.07 -1.68
N PRO A 134 0.03 11.11 -1.27
CA PRO A 134 0.38 10.18 -0.21
C PRO A 134 1.54 9.28 -0.65
N VAL A 135 2.57 9.15 0.20
CA VAL A 135 3.78 8.38 -0.12
C VAL A 135 4.14 7.47 1.03
N TRP A 136 4.44 6.21 0.72
CA TRP A 136 5.02 5.20 1.60
C TRP A 136 6.37 4.78 1.04
N CYS A 137 7.43 5.02 1.80
CA CYS A 137 8.80 4.69 1.39
C CYS A 137 9.71 4.49 2.61
N GLN A 138 10.98 4.16 2.39
CA GLN A 138 11.97 4.02 3.48
C GLN A 138 12.56 5.35 3.96
N GLY A 139 12.34 6.45 3.21
CA GLY A 139 12.91 7.75 3.54
C GLY A 139 13.29 8.56 2.31
N ALA A 140 14.39 9.33 2.41
CA ALA A 140 14.86 10.20 1.33
C ALA A 140 16.38 10.07 1.10
N ALA A 141 16.79 10.20 -0.18
CA ALA A 141 18.20 10.31 -0.59
C ALA A 141 18.34 11.39 -1.67
N ALA A 142 19.45 12.12 -1.66
CA ALA A 142 19.69 13.20 -2.63
C ALA A 142 20.03 12.71 -4.06
N PRO A 143 20.81 11.61 -4.28
CA PRO A 143 21.15 11.16 -5.61
C PRO A 143 19.89 10.74 -6.42
N PRO A 144 19.87 10.98 -7.75
CA PRO A 144 18.77 10.53 -8.62
C PRO A 144 18.81 9.01 -8.80
N SER A 145 17.71 8.42 -9.24
CA SER A 145 17.57 6.98 -9.43
C SER A 145 18.68 6.33 -10.26
N VAL A 146 19.14 7.01 -11.31
CA VAL A 146 20.23 6.50 -12.18
C VAL A 146 21.58 6.34 -11.47
N ALA A 147 21.74 6.89 -10.29
CA ALA A 147 22.96 6.71 -9.48
C ALA A 147 23.05 5.31 -8.83
N GLY A 148 21.93 4.60 -8.68
CA GLY A 148 21.89 3.28 -8.05
C GLY A 148 20.97 2.27 -8.74
N LEU A 149 20.14 2.72 -9.68
CA LEU A 149 19.05 1.95 -10.24
C LEU A 149 18.91 2.12 -11.75
N THR A 150 18.54 1.05 -12.44
CA THR A 150 18.12 1.08 -13.84
C THR A 150 16.63 0.75 -13.93
N PHE A 151 15.84 1.64 -14.50
CA PHE A 151 14.42 1.37 -14.78
C PHE A 151 14.26 0.41 -15.95
N VAL A 152 13.48 -0.66 -15.77
CA VAL A 152 13.32 -1.69 -16.81
C VAL A 152 11.91 -1.87 -17.33
N GLY A 153 10.89 -1.38 -16.62
CA GLY A 153 9.52 -1.48 -17.13
C GLY A 153 8.43 -1.26 -16.07
N TRP A 154 7.19 -1.39 -16.50
CA TRP A 154 6.00 -1.30 -15.66
C TRP A 154 4.96 -2.32 -16.09
N GLN A 155 3.96 -2.54 -15.20
CA GLN A 155 2.90 -3.53 -15.40
C GLN A 155 3.44 -4.95 -15.66
N GLU A 156 4.49 -5.29 -14.90
CA GLU A 156 5.08 -6.61 -14.79
C GLU A 156 5.03 -7.04 -13.31
N PRO A 157 5.13 -8.36 -12.99
CA PRO A 157 5.32 -8.80 -11.61
C PRO A 157 6.60 -8.21 -11.00
N ILE A 158 6.49 -7.76 -9.74
CA ILE A 158 7.58 -7.14 -8.98
C ILE A 158 7.72 -7.77 -7.59
N ALA A 159 8.78 -7.38 -6.85
CA ALA A 159 9.05 -7.85 -5.49
C ALA A 159 9.25 -6.69 -4.51
N CYS A 160 8.25 -5.83 -4.35
CA CYS A 160 8.35 -4.66 -3.48
C CYS A 160 8.35 -5.07 -1.99
N GLY A 161 9.36 -4.64 -1.23
CA GLY A 161 9.50 -4.96 0.19
C GLY A 161 9.53 -6.45 0.51
N GLY A 162 10.00 -7.29 -0.42
CA GLY A 162 10.02 -8.74 -0.30
C GLY A 162 8.65 -9.40 -0.47
N VAL A 163 7.68 -8.70 -1.04
CA VAL A 163 6.34 -9.21 -1.36
C VAL A 163 6.15 -9.23 -2.87
N ALA A 164 5.66 -10.35 -3.40
CA ALA A 164 5.25 -10.42 -4.80
C ALA A 164 3.99 -9.56 -5.02
N VAL A 165 4.07 -8.64 -5.96
CA VAL A 165 2.96 -7.78 -6.37
C VAL A 165 2.75 -7.95 -7.87
N LEU A 166 1.56 -8.33 -8.25
CA LEU A 166 1.18 -8.45 -9.66
C LEU A 166 0.40 -7.18 -10.08
N PRO A 167 0.45 -6.81 -11.35
CA PRO A 167 -0.47 -5.81 -11.88
C PRO A 167 -1.92 -6.13 -11.52
N ASP A 168 -2.68 -5.11 -11.15
CA ASP A 168 -4.09 -5.20 -10.74
C ASP A 168 -4.38 -5.87 -9.37
N ASP A 169 -3.38 -6.36 -8.63
CA ASP A 169 -3.57 -6.63 -7.20
C ASP A 169 -4.06 -5.36 -6.50
N VAL A 170 -4.74 -5.49 -5.37
CA VAL A 170 -5.19 -4.33 -4.60
C VAL A 170 -4.22 -4.05 -3.46
N VAL A 171 -3.89 -2.79 -3.27
CA VAL A 171 -3.06 -2.33 -2.16
C VAL A 171 -3.90 -1.50 -1.21
N ILE A 172 -3.78 -1.79 0.08
CA ILE A 172 -4.21 -0.93 1.18
C ILE A 172 -2.95 -0.40 1.86
N ALA A 173 -2.90 0.89 2.12
CA ALA A 173 -1.80 1.47 2.89
C ALA A 173 -2.34 2.44 3.95
N ASP A 174 -1.78 2.35 5.16
CA ASP A 174 -2.09 3.18 6.31
C ASP A 174 -0.82 3.45 7.14
N ARG A 175 -0.96 3.74 8.44
CA ARG A 175 0.18 4.05 9.32
C ARG A 175 1.11 2.87 9.57
N ASP A 176 0.61 1.64 9.47
CA ASP A 176 1.39 0.42 9.67
C ASP A 176 2.16 -0.02 8.42
N GLY A 177 1.93 0.66 7.28
CA GLY A 177 2.59 0.39 6.02
C GLY A 177 1.62 0.03 4.90
N ALA A 178 2.08 -0.77 3.94
CA ALA A 178 1.29 -1.16 2.78
C ALA A 178 1.16 -2.70 2.68
N VAL A 179 -0.05 -3.15 2.38
CA VAL A 179 -0.43 -4.57 2.27
C VAL A 179 -1.00 -4.84 0.89
N VAL A 180 -0.59 -5.95 0.30
CA VAL A 180 -1.11 -6.46 -0.99
C VAL A 180 -2.23 -7.45 -0.74
N ILE A 181 -3.33 -7.26 -1.42
CA ILE A 181 -4.43 -8.21 -1.52
C ILE A 181 -4.43 -8.77 -2.94
N PRO A 182 -4.13 -10.06 -3.14
CA PRO A 182 -4.24 -10.67 -4.47
C PRO A 182 -5.61 -10.42 -5.10
N ALA A 183 -5.65 -10.11 -6.39
CA ALA A 183 -6.88 -9.76 -7.11
C ALA A 183 -8.02 -10.76 -6.88
N ALA A 184 -7.70 -12.06 -6.81
CA ALA A 184 -8.67 -13.14 -6.57
C ALA A 184 -9.28 -13.15 -5.14
N LEU A 185 -8.72 -12.40 -4.19
CA LEU A 185 -9.18 -12.36 -2.79
C LEU A 185 -9.80 -11.02 -2.38
N VAL A 186 -9.88 -10.08 -3.30
CA VAL A 186 -10.39 -8.73 -3.02
C VAL A 186 -11.81 -8.77 -2.47
N ASP A 187 -12.72 -9.46 -3.14
CA ASP A 187 -14.11 -9.59 -2.71
C ASP A 187 -14.24 -10.28 -1.35
N HIS A 188 -13.40 -11.29 -1.12
CA HIS A 188 -13.39 -11.98 0.18
C HIS A 188 -12.96 -11.05 1.31
N VAL A 189 -11.89 -10.28 1.12
CA VAL A 189 -11.41 -9.32 2.14
C VAL A 189 -12.44 -8.22 2.34
N ALA A 190 -13.00 -7.66 1.27
CA ALA A 190 -14.01 -6.60 1.34
C ALA A 190 -15.28 -7.06 2.09
N ALA A 191 -15.69 -8.31 1.95
CA ALA A 191 -16.83 -8.87 2.66
C ALA A 191 -16.53 -9.20 4.13
N ALA A 192 -15.34 -9.73 4.44
CA ALA A 192 -15.02 -10.22 5.78
C ALA A 192 -14.50 -9.12 6.73
N ALA A 193 -13.80 -8.11 6.19
CA ALA A 193 -13.07 -7.17 7.00
C ALA A 193 -13.95 -6.17 7.80
N PRO A 194 -15.05 -5.63 7.27
CA PRO A 194 -15.92 -4.74 8.04
C PRO A 194 -16.48 -5.41 9.31
N GLU A 195 -16.86 -6.67 9.23
CA GLU A 195 -17.36 -7.43 10.39
C GLU A 195 -16.23 -7.67 11.42
N GLN A 196 -15.02 -7.97 10.95
CA GLN A 196 -13.86 -8.13 11.83
C GLN A 196 -13.51 -6.82 12.55
N GLU A 197 -13.51 -5.68 11.85
CA GLU A 197 -13.26 -4.36 12.45
C GLU A 197 -14.33 -4.01 13.51
N GLN A 198 -15.61 -4.28 13.23
CA GLN A 198 -16.68 -4.05 14.19
C GLN A 198 -16.56 -4.92 15.44
N LEU A 199 -16.23 -6.21 15.26
CA LEU A 199 -15.97 -7.14 16.35
C LEU A 199 -14.80 -6.66 17.21
N GLU A 200 -13.69 -6.26 16.60
CA GLU A 200 -12.50 -5.79 17.33
C GLU A 200 -12.76 -4.48 18.05
N ALA A 201 -13.53 -3.56 17.47
CA ALA A 201 -13.96 -2.33 18.14
C ALA A 201 -14.82 -2.64 19.39
N TRP A 202 -15.75 -3.60 19.29
CA TRP A 202 -16.56 -4.03 20.42
C TRP A 202 -15.69 -4.72 21.50
N ILE A 203 -14.74 -5.58 21.10
CA ILE A 203 -13.79 -6.21 22.04
C ILE A 203 -12.97 -5.15 22.76
N MET A 204 -12.52 -4.09 22.07
CA MET A 204 -11.79 -2.99 22.70
C MET A 204 -12.61 -2.32 23.79
N GLN A 205 -13.89 -2.04 23.55
CA GLN A 205 -14.81 -1.49 24.57
C GLN A 205 -14.95 -2.43 25.79
N GLU A 206 -15.03 -3.75 25.55
CA GLU A 206 -15.09 -4.72 26.65
C GLU A 206 -13.79 -4.71 27.48
N VAL A 207 -12.63 -4.57 26.82
CA VAL A 207 -11.33 -4.43 27.51
C VAL A 207 -11.28 -3.15 28.34
N GLU A 208 -11.74 -2.02 27.80
CA GLU A 208 -11.82 -0.74 28.50
C GLU A 208 -12.77 -0.81 29.69
N ASN A 209 -13.82 -1.64 29.61
CA ASN A 209 -14.73 -1.95 30.72
C ASN A 209 -14.13 -2.93 31.75
N GLY A 210 -12.87 -3.38 31.57
CA GLY A 210 -12.15 -4.25 32.52
C GLY A 210 -12.39 -5.74 32.32
N VAL A 211 -12.96 -6.18 31.21
CA VAL A 211 -13.11 -7.62 30.90
C VAL A 211 -11.75 -8.23 30.58
N ALA A 212 -11.45 -9.36 31.21
CA ALA A 212 -10.18 -10.06 31.02
C ALA A 212 -10.05 -10.68 29.61
N LEU A 213 -8.82 -10.72 29.07
CA LEU A 213 -8.55 -11.23 27.72
C LEU A 213 -8.87 -12.70 27.48
N PRO A 214 -8.66 -13.65 28.43
CA PRO A 214 -8.96 -15.07 28.19
C PRO A 214 -10.40 -15.30 27.73
N GLY A 215 -10.55 -15.82 26.51
CA GLY A 215 -11.86 -16.05 25.86
C GLY A 215 -12.50 -14.82 25.20
N LEU A 216 -12.06 -13.61 25.57
CA LEU A 216 -12.45 -12.38 24.91
C LEU A 216 -11.62 -12.14 23.63
N TYR A 217 -10.31 -12.29 23.72
CA TYR A 217 -9.40 -12.15 22.59
C TYR A 217 -8.27 -13.21 22.62
N PRO A 218 -8.23 -14.12 21.64
CA PRO A 218 -9.19 -14.30 20.56
C PRO A 218 -10.59 -14.70 21.07
N PRO A 219 -11.67 -14.25 20.38
CA PRO A 219 -13.04 -14.46 20.86
C PRO A 219 -13.44 -15.93 20.77
N ASN A 220 -13.88 -16.49 21.90
CA ASN A 220 -14.52 -17.81 21.95
C ASN A 220 -16.01 -17.71 21.54
N ASP A 221 -16.71 -18.85 21.50
CA ASP A 221 -18.11 -18.89 21.05
C ASP A 221 -19.05 -18.11 21.98
N ALA A 222 -18.80 -18.08 23.28
CA ALA A 222 -19.56 -17.28 24.24
C ALA A 222 -19.39 -15.78 23.97
N THR A 223 -18.17 -15.34 23.67
CA THR A 223 -17.89 -13.94 23.30
C THR A 223 -18.53 -13.55 21.98
N LYS A 224 -18.48 -14.41 20.97
CA LYS A 224 -19.18 -14.18 19.70
C LYS A 224 -20.69 -14.06 19.87
N ALA A 225 -21.29 -14.90 20.73
CA ALA A 225 -22.72 -14.83 21.06
C ALA A 225 -23.08 -13.49 21.77
N ARG A 226 -22.23 -13.02 22.71
CA ARG A 226 -22.41 -11.72 23.37
C ARG A 226 -22.36 -10.56 22.37
N TYR A 227 -21.37 -10.59 21.47
CA TYR A 227 -21.25 -9.60 20.39
C TYR A 227 -22.49 -9.58 19.49
N ALA A 228 -22.96 -10.75 19.04
CA ALA A 228 -24.16 -10.85 18.23
C ALA A 228 -25.42 -10.30 18.97
N ALA A 229 -25.52 -10.54 20.28
CA ALA A 229 -26.62 -10.03 21.10
C ALA A 229 -26.53 -8.50 21.28
N SER A 230 -25.35 -7.90 21.38
CA SER A 230 -25.18 -6.43 21.49
C SER A 230 -25.67 -5.73 20.22
N ARG A 231 -25.34 -6.22 19.04
CA ARG A 231 -25.77 -5.66 17.75
C ARG A 231 -27.28 -5.66 17.54
N ASN A 232 -28.01 -6.59 18.19
CA ASN A 232 -29.47 -6.65 18.09
C ASN A 232 -30.18 -5.65 19.02
N ARG A 233 -29.48 -5.04 19.98
CA ARG A 233 -30.03 -4.01 20.89
C ARG A 233 -29.92 -2.60 20.30
N ASP A 234 -29.00 -2.41 19.34
CA ASP A 234 -28.72 -1.11 18.73
C ASP A 234 -29.53 -0.91 17.40
N LYS A 235 -30.37 -1.87 17.05
CA LYS A 235 -31.36 -1.80 15.95
C LYS A 235 -32.76 -1.55 16.47
#